data_8afa2e17ff837fdc40d645194300e26c
#
_entry.id   8afa2e17ff837fdc40d645194300e26c
#
_cell.length_a   1.000
_cell.length_b   1.000
_cell.length_c   1.000
_cell.angle_alpha   90.00
_cell.angle_beta   90.00
_cell.angle_gamma   90.00
#
_symmetry.space_group_name_H-M   'P 1'
#
loop_
_entity.id
_entity.type
_entity.pdbx_description
1 polymer ?
#
loop_
_entity_poly.entity_id
_entity_poly.type
_entity_poly.pdbx_seq_one_letter_code
_entity_poly.pdbx_strand_id
1 'polypeptide(L)'
;RAKVRRHKIKHPDLSAIFIDYLGLMKLGKADRHDIAIGNITRDLKELAKEMKVPVFLCVQSKRPQSVKDKPNMSSLKDSSCIEADADLIMFVHRQEIVEPETSLKGVTELIIAKDRHNDGNGTIYLEKCNGKFLALSMEAVARIQHDEESKSAPVKRGFN
;
A
#
# COMPACT_ATOMS: atom_id res chain seq x y z
N ARG A 1 -22.15 4.96 -0.44
CA ARG A 1 -22.56 5.12 -1.84
C ARG A 1 -23.50 6.34 -2.01
N ALA A 2 -24.67 6.40 -1.35
CA ALA A 2 -25.64 7.49 -1.54
C ALA A 2 -25.09 8.89 -1.28
N LYS A 3 -24.23 9.06 -0.25
CA LYS A 3 -23.57 10.34 0.02
C LYS A 3 -22.63 10.77 -1.12
N VAL A 4 -21.85 9.85 -1.68
CA VAL A 4 -20.93 10.12 -2.79
C VAL A 4 -21.71 10.53 -4.05
N ARG A 5 -22.76 9.80 -4.40
CA ARG A 5 -23.64 10.15 -5.54
C ARG A 5 -24.21 11.55 -5.42
N ARG A 6 -24.77 11.89 -4.26
CA ARG A 6 -25.28 13.24 -3.99
C ARG A 6 -24.20 14.31 -4.05
N HIS A 7 -22.99 13.98 -3.56
CA HIS A 7 -21.86 14.88 -3.61
C HIS A 7 -21.41 15.12 -5.06
N LYS A 8 -21.28 14.06 -5.87
CA LYS A 8 -20.90 14.17 -7.29
C LYS A 8 -21.87 15.03 -8.11
N ILE A 9 -23.17 14.97 -7.80
CA ILE A 9 -24.19 15.82 -8.46
C ILE A 9 -23.93 17.29 -8.15
N LYS A 10 -23.57 17.62 -6.88
CA LYS A 10 -23.29 19.00 -6.47
C LYS A 10 -21.90 19.50 -6.88
N HIS A 11 -20.94 18.57 -7.00
CA HIS A 11 -19.55 18.80 -7.31
C HIS A 11 -19.11 17.88 -8.45
N PRO A 12 -19.44 18.23 -9.72
CA PRO A 12 -19.09 17.40 -10.88
C PRO A 12 -17.59 17.20 -11.07
N ASP A 13 -16.77 18.10 -10.51
CA ASP A 13 -15.31 18.11 -10.50
C ASP A 13 -14.67 17.12 -9.51
N LEU A 14 -15.47 16.37 -8.73
CA LEU A 14 -14.96 15.30 -7.87
C LEU A 14 -14.01 14.40 -8.65
N SER A 15 -12.74 14.33 -8.23
CA SER A 15 -11.65 13.65 -8.94
C SER A 15 -11.12 12.40 -8.24
N ALA A 16 -11.36 12.24 -6.93
CA ALA A 16 -10.94 11.08 -6.17
C ALA A 16 -11.79 10.87 -4.91
N ILE A 17 -11.81 9.65 -4.38
CA ILE A 17 -12.47 9.29 -3.12
C ILE A 17 -11.44 8.60 -2.24
N PHE A 18 -11.26 9.09 -1.00
CA PHE A 18 -10.39 8.51 0.00
C PHE A 18 -11.20 7.96 1.16
N ILE A 19 -10.89 6.73 1.59
CA ILE A 19 -11.54 6.03 2.70
C ILE A 19 -10.48 5.62 3.70
N ASP A 20 -10.48 6.25 4.86
CA ASP A 20 -9.59 5.96 5.99
C ASP A 20 -10.45 5.49 7.17
N TYR A 21 -10.45 4.23 7.49
CA TYR A 21 -9.88 3.05 6.84
C TYR A 21 -10.92 1.91 6.85
N LEU A 22 -10.64 0.80 6.16
CA LEU A 22 -11.56 -0.34 5.99
C LEU A 22 -12.15 -0.83 7.33
N GLY A 23 -11.33 -0.90 8.38
CA GLY A 23 -11.75 -1.40 9.70
C GLY A 23 -12.82 -0.56 10.40
N LEU A 24 -13.04 0.69 9.98
CA LEU A 24 -14.12 1.55 10.50
C LEU A 24 -15.42 1.41 9.71
N MET A 25 -15.41 0.70 8.60
CA MET A 25 -16.62 0.49 7.81
C MET A 25 -17.53 -0.53 8.49
N LYS A 26 -18.83 -0.23 8.50
CA LYS A 26 -19.82 -1.19 9.02
C LYS A 26 -19.84 -2.41 8.10
N LEU A 27 -19.40 -3.53 8.62
CA LEU A 27 -19.57 -4.82 7.96
C LEU A 27 -21.06 -5.13 7.92
N GLY A 28 -21.60 -5.40 6.74
CA GLY A 28 -22.97 -5.89 6.58
C GLY A 28 -23.17 -7.23 7.31
N LYS A 29 -24.41 -7.69 7.42
CA LYS A 29 -24.69 -9.04 7.92
C LYS A 29 -24.09 -10.07 6.95
N ALA A 30 -22.98 -10.66 7.33
CA ALA A 30 -22.36 -11.80 6.64
C ALA A 30 -21.88 -12.78 7.72
N ASP A 31 -22.03 -14.05 7.44
CA ASP A 31 -21.65 -15.12 8.38
C ASP A 31 -20.15 -15.20 8.63
N ARG A 32 -19.36 -14.63 7.70
CA ARG A 32 -17.90 -14.62 7.76
C ARG A 32 -17.34 -13.23 7.44
N HIS A 33 -16.28 -12.87 8.14
CA HIS A 33 -15.62 -11.57 8.04
C HIS A 33 -15.01 -11.31 6.63
N ASP A 34 -14.40 -12.34 6.03
CA ASP A 34 -13.82 -12.27 4.69
C ASP A 34 -14.88 -12.01 3.59
N ILE A 35 -16.07 -12.60 3.73
CA ILE A 35 -17.20 -12.36 2.83
C ILE A 35 -17.68 -10.91 2.95
N ALA A 36 -17.76 -10.39 4.18
CA ALA A 36 -18.16 -9.00 4.41
C ALA A 36 -17.17 -8.01 3.77
N ILE A 37 -15.87 -8.27 3.91
CA ILE A 37 -14.82 -7.47 3.27
C ILE A 37 -14.94 -7.56 1.74
N GLY A 38 -15.12 -8.75 1.18
CA GLY A 38 -15.28 -8.94 -0.26
C GLY A 38 -16.50 -8.19 -0.83
N ASN A 39 -17.60 -8.12 -0.08
CA ASN A 39 -18.75 -7.31 -0.49
C ASN A 39 -18.41 -5.81 -0.51
N ILE A 40 -17.66 -5.33 0.48
CA ILE A 40 -17.23 -3.92 0.54
C ILE A 40 -16.30 -3.59 -0.63
N THR A 41 -15.27 -4.40 -0.87
CA THR A 41 -14.28 -4.13 -1.93
C THR A 41 -14.93 -4.13 -3.32
N ARG A 42 -15.81 -5.09 -3.58
CA ARG A 42 -16.60 -5.14 -4.82
C ARG A 42 -17.49 -3.91 -4.95
N ASP A 43 -18.16 -3.53 -3.88
CA ASP A 43 -19.02 -2.35 -3.82
C ASP A 43 -18.25 -1.06 -4.10
N LEU A 44 -17.02 -0.94 -3.61
CA LEU A 44 -16.15 0.20 -3.87
C LEU A 44 -15.64 0.20 -5.31
N LYS A 45 -15.33 -0.98 -5.86
CA LYS A 45 -14.93 -1.12 -7.27
C LYS A 45 -16.04 -0.68 -8.22
N GLU A 46 -17.28 -1.07 -7.93
CA GLU A 46 -18.45 -0.62 -8.71
C GLU A 46 -18.68 0.88 -8.58
N LEU A 47 -18.51 1.43 -7.37
CA LEU A 47 -18.62 2.87 -7.13
C LEU A 47 -17.57 3.65 -7.93
N ALA A 48 -16.32 3.18 -7.97
CA ALA A 48 -15.26 3.79 -8.76
C ALA A 48 -15.62 3.86 -10.24
N LYS A 49 -16.14 2.75 -10.78
CA LYS A 49 -16.62 2.67 -12.19
C LYS A 49 -17.81 3.61 -12.44
N GLU A 50 -18.78 3.62 -11.55
CA GLU A 50 -19.98 4.45 -11.66
C GLU A 50 -19.64 5.94 -11.64
N MET A 51 -18.78 6.34 -10.69
CA MET A 51 -18.37 7.74 -10.52
C MET A 51 -17.29 8.18 -11.50
N LYS A 52 -16.62 7.23 -12.18
CA LYS A 52 -15.46 7.45 -13.08
C LYS A 52 -14.33 8.21 -12.36
N VAL A 53 -14.07 7.85 -11.11
CA VAL A 53 -12.99 8.40 -10.29
C VAL A 53 -12.30 7.28 -9.51
N PRO A 54 -10.99 7.41 -9.21
CA PRO A 54 -10.29 6.45 -8.36
C PRO A 54 -10.83 6.48 -6.93
N VAL A 55 -10.88 5.28 -6.32
CA VAL A 55 -11.18 5.10 -4.90
C VAL A 55 -9.94 4.57 -4.21
N PHE A 56 -9.42 5.33 -3.25
CA PHE A 56 -8.31 4.95 -2.40
C PHE A 56 -8.84 4.42 -1.08
N LEU A 57 -8.57 3.15 -0.80
CA LEU A 57 -8.98 2.50 0.44
C LEU A 57 -7.75 2.22 1.30
N CYS A 58 -7.67 2.86 2.47
CA CYS A 58 -6.65 2.53 3.46
C CYS A 58 -7.01 1.23 4.17
N VAL A 59 -6.04 0.33 4.28
CA VAL A 59 -6.19 -0.96 4.96
C VAL A 59 -5.03 -1.15 5.93
N GLN A 60 -5.32 -1.60 7.14
CA GLN A 60 -4.30 -1.89 8.12
C GLN A 60 -3.61 -3.22 7.78
N SER A 61 -2.30 -3.20 7.62
CA SER A 61 -1.49 -4.41 7.46
C SER A 61 -1.23 -5.08 8.81
N LYS A 62 -0.95 -6.39 8.78
CA LYS A 62 -0.40 -7.11 9.93
C LYS A 62 0.98 -6.55 10.27
N ARG A 63 1.33 -6.59 11.56
CA ARG A 63 2.68 -6.24 12.00
C ARG A 63 3.69 -7.23 11.40
N PRO A 64 4.88 -6.76 10.97
CA PRO A 64 5.94 -7.66 10.54
C PRO A 64 6.33 -8.60 11.67
N GLN A 65 6.66 -9.84 11.34
CA GLN A 65 7.10 -10.86 12.30
C GLN A 65 8.58 -10.68 12.67
N SER A 66 9.37 -10.07 11.79
CA SER A 66 10.78 -9.78 11.97
C SER A 66 11.09 -8.34 11.55
N VAL A 67 12.15 -7.78 12.12
CA VAL A 67 12.70 -6.45 11.76
C VAL A 67 13.06 -6.37 10.27
N LYS A 68 13.42 -7.52 9.66
CA LYS A 68 13.80 -7.61 8.25
C LYS A 68 12.61 -7.77 7.28
N ASP A 69 11.42 -8.02 7.81
CA ASP A 69 10.25 -8.29 6.97
C ASP A 69 9.66 -6.98 6.45
N LYS A 70 9.77 -6.76 5.16
CA LYS A 70 9.00 -5.71 4.48
C LYS A 70 7.55 -6.17 4.28
N PRO A 71 6.58 -5.27 4.34
CA PRO A 71 5.18 -5.62 4.07
C PRO A 71 5.01 -6.12 2.64
N ASN A 72 4.20 -7.14 2.48
CA ASN A 72 3.88 -7.78 1.21
C ASN A 72 2.43 -8.25 1.19
N MET A 73 2.00 -8.93 0.14
CA MET A 73 0.61 -9.39 0.01
C MET A 73 0.13 -10.26 1.17
N SER A 74 1.00 -11.09 1.78
CA SER A 74 0.65 -11.90 2.96
C SER A 74 0.43 -11.06 4.23
N SER A 75 0.89 -9.82 4.24
CA SER A 75 0.69 -8.86 5.34
C SER A 75 -0.74 -8.30 5.38
N LEU A 76 -1.52 -8.43 4.30
CA LEU A 76 -2.92 -8.05 4.31
C LEU A 76 -3.77 -9.12 5.00
N LYS A 77 -4.58 -8.69 5.94
CA LYS A 77 -5.61 -9.54 6.53
C LYS A 77 -6.76 -9.68 5.52
N ASP A 78 -7.27 -10.91 5.34
CA ASP A 78 -8.36 -11.20 4.39
C ASP A 78 -8.03 -10.81 2.93
N SER A 79 -6.76 -11.04 2.53
CA SER A 79 -6.13 -10.48 1.33
C SER A 79 -6.75 -10.93 0.00
N SER A 80 -7.31 -12.13 -0.09
CA SER A 80 -7.77 -12.68 -1.38
C SER A 80 -8.85 -11.82 -2.06
N CYS A 81 -9.81 -11.28 -1.29
CA CYS A 81 -10.85 -10.41 -1.83
C CYS A 81 -10.30 -9.03 -2.22
N ILE A 82 -9.44 -8.45 -1.36
CA ILE A 82 -8.80 -7.17 -1.63
C ILE A 82 -7.90 -7.30 -2.86
N GLU A 83 -7.12 -8.38 -2.93
CA GLU A 83 -6.26 -8.66 -4.07
C GLU A 83 -7.05 -8.82 -5.37
N ALA A 84 -8.18 -9.52 -5.35
CA ALA A 84 -9.00 -9.74 -6.53
C ALA A 84 -9.59 -8.43 -7.09
N ASP A 85 -10.08 -7.55 -6.22
CA ASP A 85 -10.83 -6.36 -6.62
C ASP A 85 -9.93 -5.14 -6.91
N ALA A 86 -8.80 -4.99 -6.21
CA ALA A 86 -7.90 -3.84 -6.37
C ALA A 86 -7.15 -3.89 -7.72
N ASP A 87 -7.00 -2.73 -8.37
CA ASP A 87 -6.16 -2.55 -9.54
C ASP A 87 -4.71 -2.30 -9.17
N LEU A 88 -4.50 -1.59 -8.04
CA LEU A 88 -3.20 -1.23 -7.51
C LEU A 88 -3.20 -1.52 -6.00
N ILE A 89 -2.13 -2.14 -5.50
CA ILE A 89 -1.88 -2.34 -4.07
C ILE A 89 -0.50 -1.81 -3.74
N MET A 90 -0.46 -0.87 -2.80
CA MET A 90 0.76 -0.25 -2.32
C MET A 90 0.88 -0.38 -0.81
N PHE A 91 2.08 -0.69 -0.33
CA PHE A 91 2.40 -0.65 1.09
C PHE A 91 3.27 0.55 1.40
N VAL A 92 2.96 1.23 2.50
CA VAL A 92 3.80 2.30 3.04
C VAL A 92 4.66 1.70 4.14
N HIS A 93 5.97 1.71 3.96
CA HIS A 93 6.92 1.15 4.90
C HIS A 93 7.96 2.19 5.32
N ARG A 94 8.34 2.16 6.60
CA ARG A 94 9.42 2.98 7.16
C ARG A 94 10.29 2.08 8.01
N GLN A 95 11.47 1.74 7.51
CA GLN A 95 12.40 0.84 8.19
C GLN A 95 12.80 1.36 9.57
N GLU A 96 12.99 2.66 9.74
CA GLU A 96 13.39 3.28 11.01
C GLU A 96 12.41 3.03 12.17
N ILE A 97 11.14 2.68 11.88
CA ILE A 97 10.14 2.38 12.92
C ILE A 97 10.38 1.01 13.54
N VAL A 98 10.91 0.07 12.75
CA VAL A 98 11.20 -1.31 13.19
C VAL A 98 12.69 -1.50 13.52
N GLU A 99 13.56 -0.71 12.91
CA GLU A 99 15.01 -0.74 13.09
C GLU A 99 15.57 0.69 13.21
N PRO A 100 15.64 1.26 14.43
CA PRO A 100 16.07 2.65 14.64
C PRO A 100 17.47 2.97 14.13
N GLU A 101 18.36 1.98 14.04
CA GLU A 101 19.75 2.14 13.57
C GLU A 101 19.92 1.85 12.07
N THR A 102 18.81 1.81 11.32
CA THR A 102 18.87 1.63 9.87
C THR A 102 19.56 2.78 9.14
N SER A 103 20.17 2.48 8.00
CA SER A 103 20.68 3.50 7.06
C SER A 103 19.57 4.26 6.33
N LEU A 104 18.30 3.79 6.42
CA LEU A 104 17.13 4.38 5.78
C LEU A 104 16.36 5.36 6.69
N LYS A 105 17.05 6.07 7.59
CA LYS A 105 16.43 7.08 8.46
C LYS A 105 15.78 8.20 7.61
N GLY A 106 14.53 8.53 7.91
CA GLY A 106 13.77 9.55 7.17
C GLY A 106 13.21 9.09 5.82
N VAL A 107 13.57 7.88 5.37
CA VAL A 107 13.08 7.33 4.10
C VAL A 107 11.77 6.59 4.32
N THR A 108 10.82 6.83 3.43
CA THR A 108 9.58 6.07 3.33
C THR A 108 9.57 5.32 2.01
N GLU A 109 9.34 4.04 2.08
CA GLU A 109 9.21 3.14 0.94
C GLU A 109 7.73 2.99 0.58
N LEU A 110 7.38 3.31 -0.64
CA LEU A 110 6.08 2.99 -1.22
C LEU A 110 6.25 1.75 -2.11
N ILE A 111 5.91 0.59 -1.56
CA ILE A 111 6.13 -0.71 -2.19
C ILE A 111 4.90 -1.05 -3.03
N ILE A 112 5.06 -1.13 -4.35
CA ILE A 112 4.02 -1.56 -5.28
C ILE A 112 4.01 -3.09 -5.30
N ALA A 113 2.99 -3.68 -4.68
CA ALA A 113 2.85 -5.12 -4.57
C ALA A 113 1.92 -5.72 -5.62
N LYS A 114 1.08 -4.90 -6.23
CA LYS A 114 0.23 -5.24 -7.37
C LYS A 114 -0.01 -4.02 -8.22
N ASP A 115 0.15 -4.15 -9.52
CA ASP A 115 -0.34 -3.23 -10.53
C ASP A 115 -0.97 -4.05 -11.66
N ARG A 116 -2.28 -3.87 -11.91
CA ARG A 116 -3.02 -4.63 -12.93
C ARG A 116 -2.71 -4.17 -14.35
N HIS A 117 -2.24 -2.95 -14.51
CA HIS A 117 -2.05 -2.31 -15.81
C HIS A 117 -0.61 -2.23 -16.26
N ASN A 118 0.33 -2.48 -15.33
CA ASN A 118 1.76 -2.49 -15.61
C ASN A 118 2.39 -3.76 -15.00
N ASP A 119 3.41 -4.31 -15.64
CA ASP A 119 4.15 -5.48 -15.14
C ASP A 119 5.13 -5.13 -13.99
N GLY A 120 5.01 -3.93 -13.41
CA GLY A 120 5.98 -3.38 -12.49
C GLY A 120 5.61 -3.54 -11.03
N ASN A 121 6.13 -4.58 -10.36
CA ASN A 121 6.40 -4.50 -8.94
C ASN A 121 7.64 -3.62 -8.73
N GLY A 122 7.63 -2.75 -7.71
CA GLY A 122 8.77 -1.87 -7.47
C GLY A 122 8.61 -1.10 -6.16
N THR A 123 9.68 -0.39 -5.79
CA THR A 123 9.65 0.47 -4.61
C THR A 123 9.99 1.89 -5.03
N ILE A 124 9.15 2.83 -4.61
CA ILE A 124 9.38 4.26 -4.74
C ILE A 124 9.88 4.76 -3.39
N TYR A 125 11.02 5.45 -3.38
CA TYR A 125 11.62 5.99 -2.17
C TYR A 125 11.27 7.47 -2.02
N LEU A 126 10.74 7.84 -0.86
CA LEU A 126 10.29 9.17 -0.53
C LEU A 126 10.99 9.64 0.74
N GLU A 127 11.40 10.89 0.79
CA GLU A 127 11.88 11.53 2.01
C GLU A 127 10.70 12.13 2.77
N LYS A 128 10.67 11.92 4.09
CA LYS A 128 9.72 12.58 4.96
C LYS A 128 10.29 13.90 5.46
N CYS A 129 9.77 15.01 4.97
CA CYS A 129 10.19 16.35 5.36
C CYS A 129 8.98 17.19 5.80
N ASN A 130 9.00 17.67 7.05
CA ASN A 130 7.97 18.59 7.59
C ASN A 130 6.52 18.14 7.34
N GLY A 131 6.23 16.85 7.55
CA GLY A 131 4.89 16.26 7.36
C GLY A 131 4.50 16.02 5.90
N LYS A 132 5.41 16.22 4.95
CA LYS A 132 5.24 15.94 3.53
C LYS A 132 6.14 14.79 3.11
N PHE A 133 5.78 14.16 2.00
CA PHE A 133 6.63 13.19 1.31
C PHE A 133 7.15 13.82 0.03
N LEU A 134 8.47 13.82 -0.14
CA LEU A 134 9.14 14.37 -1.31
C LEU A 134 9.84 13.22 -2.05
N ALA A 135 9.89 13.29 -3.37
CA ALA A 135 10.65 12.33 -4.15
C ALA A 135 12.15 12.48 -3.84
N LEU A 136 12.83 11.36 -3.61
CA LEU A 136 14.28 11.35 -3.51
C LEU A 136 14.93 11.63 -4.87
N SER A 137 16.13 12.21 -4.86
CA SER A 137 16.93 12.36 -6.08
C SER A 137 17.33 10.98 -6.62
N MET A 138 17.53 10.89 -7.94
CA MET A 138 17.97 9.65 -8.60
C MET A 138 19.26 9.09 -8.01
N GLU A 139 20.18 9.99 -7.62
CA GLU A 139 21.45 9.60 -6.99
C GLU A 139 21.25 8.98 -5.59
N ALA A 140 20.34 9.54 -4.79
CA ALA A 140 20.00 8.98 -3.47
C ALA A 140 19.32 7.61 -3.62
N VAL A 141 18.41 7.45 -4.57
CA VAL A 141 17.75 6.18 -4.88
C VAL A 141 18.79 5.13 -5.30
N ALA A 142 19.71 5.48 -6.20
CA ALA A 142 20.75 4.55 -6.66
C ALA A 142 21.67 4.08 -5.51
N ARG A 143 22.02 4.96 -4.58
CA ARG A 143 22.78 4.59 -3.37
C ARG A 143 22.02 3.60 -2.51
N ILE A 144 20.73 3.86 -2.24
CA ILE A 144 19.89 2.96 -1.45
C ILE A 144 19.81 1.57 -2.10
N GLN A 145 19.55 1.52 -3.40
CA GLN A 145 19.45 0.25 -4.14
C GLN A 145 20.77 -0.55 -4.10
N HIS A 146 21.89 0.11 -4.31
CA HIS A 146 23.21 -0.51 -4.21
C HIS A 146 23.47 -1.07 -2.81
N ASP A 147 23.11 -0.35 -1.74
CA ASP A 147 23.28 -0.80 -0.37
C ASP A 147 22.39 -1.99 -0.01
N GLU A 148 21.16 -2.03 -0.54
CA GLU A 148 20.26 -3.17 -0.36
C GLU A 148 20.76 -4.41 -1.09
N GLU A 149 21.23 -4.29 -2.33
CA GLU A 149 21.82 -5.37 -3.11
C GLU A 149 23.07 -5.95 -2.42
N SER A 150 23.94 -5.10 -1.91
CA SER A 150 25.15 -5.53 -1.20
C SER A 150 24.86 -6.28 0.10
N LYS A 151 23.78 -5.94 0.80
CA LYS A 151 23.31 -6.64 2.02
C LYS A 151 22.62 -7.97 1.71
N SER A 152 22.03 -8.12 0.53
CA SER A 152 21.33 -9.33 0.09
C SER A 152 22.26 -10.36 -0.57
N ALA A 153 23.48 -9.98 -0.94
CA ALA A 153 24.45 -10.87 -1.57
C ALA A 153 24.82 -12.02 -0.61
N PRO A 154 24.77 -13.29 -1.04
CA PRO A 154 25.12 -14.43 -0.20
C PRO A 154 26.60 -14.35 0.17
N VAL A 155 26.89 -14.41 1.48
CA VAL A 155 28.25 -14.55 1.99
C VAL A 155 28.85 -15.80 1.38
N LYS A 156 29.80 -15.66 0.44
CA LYS A 156 30.60 -16.80 -0.05
C LYS A 156 31.33 -17.39 1.16
N ARG A 157 30.83 -18.51 1.70
CA ARG A 157 31.58 -19.32 2.65
C ARG A 157 32.75 -19.87 1.90
N GLY A 158 33.94 -19.33 2.17
CA GLY A 158 35.20 -19.91 1.71
C GLY A 158 35.32 -21.32 2.30
N PHE A 159 35.40 -22.30 1.45
CA PHE A 159 35.87 -23.63 1.81
C PHE A 159 37.37 -23.51 2.04
N ASN A 160 37.80 -23.66 3.28
CA ASN A 160 39.16 -24.07 3.64
C ASN A 160 39.18 -25.58 3.79
#